data_c2699eb59ae7eb7b8b3cfec886e116f9
#
_entry.id   c2699eb59ae7eb7b8b3cfec886e116f9
#
_cell.length_a   1.000
_cell.length_b   1.000
_cell.length_c   1.000
_cell.angle_alpha   90.00
_cell.angle_beta   90.00
_cell.angle_gamma   90.00
#
_symmetry.space_group_name_H-M   'P 1'
#
loop_
_entity.id
_entity.type
_entity.pdbx_description
1 polymer ?
#
loop_
_entity_poly.entity_id
_entity_poly.type
_entity_poly.pdbx_seq_one_letter_code
_entity_poly.pdbx_strand_id
1 'polypeptide(L)'
;MLEVLTLVHMASSEHYSIKQVSEMSGLPPSTLRYYESIGIIPVISRDSSSKQRVYSEDDLGFIKNVACLYGLGLSITDRRDYLTNMAGATPVHAHNQVALLQRQAETLEEEAALLESRRRYVAAKVAYWQAVEAGDQETLASADEESRRRSADLRQAIHTMSKRKENEDSDI
;
A
#
# COMPACT_ATOMS: atom_id res chain seq x y z
N MET A 1 -8.80 -53.54 15.52
CA MET A 1 -9.26 -52.59 16.53
C MET A 1 -8.35 -51.37 16.43
N LEU A 2 -8.77 -50.46 15.59
CA LEU A 2 -7.98 -49.26 15.25
C LEU A 2 -8.53 -48.11 16.09
N GLU A 3 -7.79 -47.67 17.08
CA GLU A 3 -8.03 -46.41 17.75
C GLU A 3 -7.68 -45.27 16.77
N VAL A 4 -8.73 -44.65 16.27
CA VAL A 4 -8.60 -43.37 15.54
C VAL A 4 -8.28 -42.33 16.59
N LEU A 5 -7.01 -41.91 16.65
CA LEU A 5 -6.61 -40.74 17.39
C LEU A 5 -7.33 -39.54 16.80
N THR A 6 -8.41 -39.13 17.43
CA THR A 6 -9.03 -37.80 17.19
C THR A 6 -8.04 -36.77 17.70
N LEU A 7 -7.22 -36.23 16.79
CA LEU A 7 -6.42 -35.07 17.07
C LEU A 7 -7.42 -33.89 17.21
N VAL A 8 -7.90 -33.69 18.43
CA VAL A 8 -8.57 -32.45 18.80
C VAL A 8 -7.53 -31.38 18.64
N HIS A 9 -7.64 -30.63 17.55
CA HIS A 9 -6.95 -29.36 17.37
C HIS A 9 -7.45 -28.47 18.50
N MET A 10 -6.73 -28.47 19.63
CA MET A 10 -6.90 -27.45 20.66
C MET A 10 -6.50 -26.14 19.99
N ALA A 11 -7.50 -25.42 19.48
CA ALA A 11 -7.33 -24.05 19.08
C ALA A 11 -6.74 -23.31 20.28
N SER A 12 -5.48 -23.05 20.24
CA SER A 12 -4.76 -22.18 21.17
C SER A 12 -5.50 -20.84 21.11
N SER A 13 -6.24 -20.49 22.13
CA SER A 13 -6.93 -19.21 22.22
C SER A 13 -5.91 -18.13 22.56
N GLU A 14 -4.93 -17.94 21.67
CA GLU A 14 -4.03 -16.81 21.78
C GLU A 14 -4.82 -15.54 21.54
N HIS A 15 -4.75 -14.66 22.51
CA HIS A 15 -5.39 -13.36 22.47
C HIS A 15 -4.33 -12.28 22.43
N TYR A 16 -4.50 -11.33 21.51
CA TYR A 16 -3.55 -10.26 21.28
C TYR A 16 -4.12 -8.93 21.71
N SER A 17 -3.28 -8.10 22.32
CA SER A 17 -3.56 -6.71 22.56
C SER A 17 -3.42 -5.90 21.26
N ILE A 18 -4.02 -4.70 21.19
CA ILE A 18 -3.85 -3.79 20.05
C ILE A 18 -2.38 -3.44 19.76
N LYS A 19 -1.53 -3.42 20.80
CA LYS A 19 -0.09 -3.18 20.65
C LYS A 19 0.57 -4.31 19.88
N GLN A 20 0.33 -5.56 20.29
CA GLN A 20 0.88 -6.74 19.59
C GLN A 20 0.38 -6.82 18.15
N VAL A 21 -0.93 -6.62 17.91
CA VAL A 21 -1.48 -6.60 16.54
C VAL A 21 -0.86 -5.49 15.70
N SER A 22 -0.62 -4.31 16.26
CA SER A 22 0.07 -3.21 15.58
C SER A 22 1.49 -3.58 15.19
N GLU A 23 2.25 -4.20 16.10
CA GLU A 23 3.62 -4.66 15.84
C GLU A 23 3.67 -5.75 14.78
N MET A 24 2.73 -6.70 14.81
CA MET A 24 2.68 -7.85 13.90
C MET A 24 2.11 -7.52 12.51
N SER A 25 1.23 -6.53 12.40
CA SER A 25 0.60 -6.12 11.14
C SER A 25 1.27 -4.90 10.48
N GLY A 26 2.06 -4.14 11.24
CA GLY A 26 2.62 -2.87 10.79
C GLY A 26 1.61 -1.71 10.75
N LEU A 27 0.34 -1.93 11.12
CA LEU A 27 -0.67 -0.88 11.16
C LEU A 27 -0.65 -0.16 12.53
N PRO A 28 -0.61 1.18 12.58
CA PRO A 28 -0.69 1.92 13.83
C PRO A 28 -1.98 1.62 14.61
N PRO A 29 -1.97 1.66 15.96
CA PRO A 29 -3.17 1.46 16.77
C PRO A 29 -4.33 2.42 16.44
N SER A 30 -4.03 3.63 16.01
CA SER A 30 -5.02 4.60 15.53
C SER A 30 -5.71 4.12 14.25
N THR A 31 -4.96 3.57 13.30
CA THR A 31 -5.47 3.00 12.06
C THR A 31 -6.35 1.78 12.32
N LEU A 32 -5.96 0.88 13.23
CA LEU A 32 -6.77 -0.27 13.62
C LEU A 32 -8.13 0.15 14.21
N ARG A 33 -8.15 1.15 15.11
CA ARG A 33 -9.40 1.68 15.67
C ARG A 33 -10.27 2.35 14.60
N TYR A 34 -9.65 3.10 13.70
CA TYR A 34 -10.33 3.76 12.59
C TYR A 34 -10.95 2.72 11.65
N TYR A 35 -10.21 1.69 11.27
CA TYR A 35 -10.71 0.63 10.40
C TYR A 35 -11.85 -0.17 11.01
N GLU A 36 -11.82 -0.44 12.31
CA GLU A 36 -12.96 -1.01 13.03
C GLU A 36 -14.18 -0.07 12.97
N SER A 37 -13.98 1.24 13.22
CA SER A 37 -15.06 2.23 13.24
C SER A 37 -15.76 2.42 11.89
N ILE A 38 -15.04 2.23 10.78
CA ILE A 38 -15.58 2.34 9.41
C ILE A 38 -15.95 1.00 8.77
N GLY A 39 -15.80 -0.11 9.53
CA GLY A 39 -16.17 -1.46 9.08
C GLY A 39 -15.22 -2.10 8.07
N ILE A 40 -13.98 -1.64 7.96
CA ILE A 40 -12.92 -2.30 7.16
C ILE A 40 -12.46 -3.59 7.86
N ILE A 41 -12.33 -3.58 9.18
CA ILE A 41 -12.14 -4.78 9.99
C ILE A 41 -13.39 -5.04 10.83
N PRO A 42 -13.66 -6.31 11.19
CA PRO A 42 -14.80 -6.64 12.05
C PRO A 42 -14.73 -5.94 13.40
N VAL A 43 -15.88 -5.89 14.08
CA VAL A 43 -15.95 -5.41 15.47
C VAL A 43 -15.14 -6.36 16.36
N ILE A 44 -14.16 -5.82 17.05
CA ILE A 44 -13.23 -6.57 17.89
C ILE A 44 -13.83 -6.80 19.29
N SER A 45 -13.71 -8.02 19.74
CA SER A 45 -14.13 -8.42 21.09
C SER A 45 -13.44 -7.59 22.17
N ARG A 46 -14.10 -7.44 23.32
CA ARG A 46 -13.53 -6.69 24.44
C ARG A 46 -13.48 -7.58 25.68
N ASP A 47 -12.39 -7.50 26.40
CA ASP A 47 -12.25 -8.13 27.70
C ASP A 47 -13.37 -7.67 28.66
N SER A 48 -13.98 -8.62 29.34
CA SER A 48 -15.15 -8.35 30.19
C SER A 48 -14.84 -7.44 31.38
N SER A 49 -13.60 -7.47 31.88
CA SER A 49 -13.15 -6.73 33.06
C SER A 49 -12.55 -5.37 32.70
N SER A 50 -11.55 -5.38 31.82
CA SER A 50 -10.79 -4.17 31.44
C SER A 50 -11.44 -3.35 30.30
N LYS A 51 -12.44 -3.94 29.60
CA LYS A 51 -13.07 -3.36 28.39
C LYS A 51 -12.08 -3.08 27.23
N GLN A 52 -10.85 -3.53 27.33
CA GLN A 52 -9.85 -3.41 26.27
C GLN A 52 -10.16 -4.37 25.12
N ARG A 53 -9.75 -3.98 23.91
CA ARG A 53 -9.85 -4.84 22.71
C ARG A 53 -8.97 -6.06 22.86
N VAL A 54 -9.52 -7.20 22.50
CA VAL A 54 -8.87 -8.53 22.53
C VAL A 54 -9.04 -9.14 21.16
N TYR A 55 -7.93 -9.34 20.47
CA TYR A 55 -7.90 -9.86 19.11
C TYR A 55 -7.62 -11.35 19.13
N SER A 56 -8.37 -12.11 18.37
CA SER A 56 -8.13 -13.52 18.09
C SER A 56 -7.05 -13.71 17.02
N GLU A 57 -6.60 -14.95 16.82
CA GLU A 57 -5.72 -15.30 15.69
C GLU A 57 -6.39 -15.02 14.34
N ASP A 58 -7.70 -15.28 14.22
CA ASP A 58 -8.48 -14.99 13.00
C ASP A 58 -8.53 -13.48 12.73
N ASP A 59 -8.74 -12.66 13.77
CA ASP A 59 -8.70 -11.20 13.65
C ASP A 59 -7.32 -10.75 13.17
N LEU A 60 -6.25 -11.30 13.74
CA LEU A 60 -4.88 -10.97 13.34
C LEU A 60 -4.61 -11.39 11.89
N GLY A 61 -5.04 -12.58 11.47
CA GLY A 61 -4.92 -13.05 10.09
C GLY A 61 -5.64 -12.13 9.11
N PHE A 62 -6.88 -11.75 9.43
CA PHE A 62 -7.65 -10.80 8.63
C PHE A 62 -6.97 -9.42 8.56
N ILE A 63 -6.49 -8.88 9.69
CA ILE A 63 -5.81 -7.59 9.76
C ILE A 63 -4.50 -7.59 8.97
N LYS A 64 -3.75 -8.70 8.95
CA LYS A 64 -2.56 -8.83 8.09
C LYS A 64 -2.91 -8.71 6.61
N ASN A 65 -4.01 -9.30 6.15
CA ASN A 65 -4.50 -9.13 4.78
C ASN A 65 -4.88 -7.67 4.49
N VAL A 66 -5.60 -7.02 5.42
CA VAL A 66 -5.93 -5.59 5.30
C VAL A 66 -4.67 -4.72 5.24
N ALA A 67 -3.64 -5.05 6.01
CA ALA A 67 -2.35 -4.36 5.98
C ALA A 67 -1.64 -4.49 4.62
N CYS A 68 -1.72 -5.65 3.98
CA CYS A 68 -1.22 -5.82 2.61
C CYS A 68 -1.95 -4.91 1.62
N LEU A 69 -3.28 -4.84 1.69
CA LEU A 69 -4.08 -3.94 0.83
C LEU A 69 -3.74 -2.46 1.08
N TYR A 70 -3.45 -2.09 2.33
CA TYR A 70 -2.94 -0.76 2.66
C TYR A 70 -1.58 -0.50 2.02
N GLY A 71 -0.67 -1.46 2.09
CA GLY A 71 0.66 -1.38 1.48
C GLY A 71 0.64 -1.30 -0.04
N LEU A 72 -0.39 -1.84 -0.70
CA LEU A 72 -0.60 -1.69 -2.14
C LEU A 72 -1.01 -0.27 -2.57
N GLY A 73 -1.35 0.62 -1.65
CA GLY A 73 -1.81 1.96 -1.99
C GLY A 73 -3.27 2.06 -2.41
N LEU A 74 -4.06 1.00 -2.28
CA LEU A 74 -5.49 1.00 -2.60
C LEU A 74 -6.24 2.06 -1.78
N SER A 75 -7.22 2.72 -2.40
CA SER A 75 -8.15 3.64 -1.71
C SER A 75 -8.96 2.90 -0.63
N ILE A 76 -9.58 3.62 0.28
CA ILE A 76 -10.48 3.02 1.29
C ILE A 76 -11.66 2.30 0.61
N THR A 77 -12.19 2.87 -0.46
CA THR A 77 -13.27 2.28 -1.25
C THR A 77 -12.82 0.99 -1.91
N ASP A 78 -11.69 0.99 -2.62
CA ASP A 78 -11.15 -0.20 -3.27
C ASP A 78 -10.84 -1.33 -2.28
N ARG A 79 -10.32 -1.00 -1.10
CA ARG A 79 -10.09 -1.99 -0.04
C ARG A 79 -11.38 -2.62 0.45
N ARG A 80 -12.45 -1.82 0.61
CA ARG A 80 -13.77 -2.34 1.00
C ARG A 80 -14.34 -3.25 -0.08
N ASP A 81 -14.27 -2.84 -1.35
CA ASP A 81 -14.72 -3.63 -2.50
C ASP A 81 -13.93 -4.93 -2.62
N TYR A 82 -12.61 -4.87 -2.44
CA TYR A 82 -11.76 -6.06 -2.40
C TYR A 82 -12.22 -7.05 -1.34
N LEU A 83 -12.41 -6.60 -0.10
CA LEU A 83 -12.82 -7.46 1.02
C LEU A 83 -14.22 -8.03 0.83
N THR A 84 -15.15 -7.25 0.28
CA THR A 84 -16.50 -7.70 -0.04
C THR A 84 -16.49 -8.78 -1.12
N ASN A 85 -15.74 -8.57 -2.20
CA ASN A 85 -15.61 -9.54 -3.29
C ASN A 85 -14.90 -10.83 -2.83
N MET A 86 -13.92 -10.73 -1.92
CA MET A 86 -13.21 -11.88 -1.37
C MET A 86 -14.17 -12.80 -0.61
N ALA A 87 -15.12 -12.25 0.14
CA ALA A 87 -16.12 -13.02 0.87
C ALA A 87 -17.09 -13.80 -0.04
N GLY A 88 -17.34 -13.33 -1.27
CA GLY A 88 -18.30 -13.92 -2.20
C GLY A 88 -17.80 -15.13 -2.99
N ALA A 89 -16.51 -15.22 -3.28
CA ALA A 89 -15.81 -16.32 -3.98
C ALA A 89 -16.52 -16.85 -5.26
N THR A 90 -17.23 -15.99 -6.01
CA THR A 90 -17.86 -16.35 -7.29
C THR A 90 -17.01 -15.90 -8.48
N PRO A 91 -17.24 -16.43 -9.71
CA PRO A 91 -16.54 -15.96 -10.91
C PRO A 91 -16.69 -14.44 -11.16
N VAL A 92 -17.84 -13.86 -10.82
CA VAL A 92 -18.07 -12.42 -10.93
C VAL A 92 -17.19 -11.65 -9.94
N HIS A 93 -17.12 -12.09 -8.67
CA HIS A 93 -16.26 -11.50 -7.68
C HIS A 93 -14.77 -11.62 -8.08
N ALA A 94 -14.37 -12.77 -8.62
CA ALA A 94 -13.01 -12.96 -9.12
C ALA A 94 -12.69 -12.00 -10.28
N HIS A 95 -13.62 -11.78 -11.22
CA HIS A 95 -13.45 -10.82 -12.30
C HIS A 95 -13.25 -9.39 -11.76
N ASN A 96 -14.08 -8.97 -10.82
CA ASN A 96 -13.96 -7.64 -10.19
C ASN A 96 -12.61 -7.47 -9.47
N GLN A 97 -12.14 -8.52 -8.78
CA GLN A 97 -10.82 -8.51 -8.13
C GLN A 97 -9.68 -8.33 -9.13
N VAL A 98 -9.72 -9.09 -10.24
CA VAL A 98 -8.72 -8.96 -11.31
C VAL A 98 -8.70 -7.53 -11.86
N ALA A 99 -9.88 -6.97 -12.20
CA ALA A 99 -9.97 -5.61 -12.73
C ALA A 99 -9.44 -4.55 -11.76
N LEU A 100 -9.76 -4.68 -10.47
CA LEU A 100 -9.27 -3.77 -9.43
C LEU A 100 -7.73 -3.84 -9.30
N LEU A 101 -7.18 -5.04 -9.23
CA LEU A 101 -5.74 -5.23 -9.07
C LEU A 101 -4.96 -4.83 -10.33
N GLN A 102 -5.54 -5.00 -11.53
CA GLN A 102 -4.94 -4.53 -12.78
C GLN A 102 -4.82 -3.00 -12.81
N ARG A 103 -5.88 -2.28 -12.46
CA ARG A 103 -5.81 -0.80 -12.33
C ARG A 103 -4.75 -0.36 -11.32
N GLN A 104 -4.65 -1.07 -10.19
CA GLN A 104 -3.62 -0.74 -9.20
C GLN A 104 -2.20 -1.04 -9.71
N ALA A 105 -2.01 -2.11 -10.47
CA ALA A 105 -0.72 -2.41 -11.11
C ALA A 105 -0.31 -1.31 -12.08
N GLU A 106 -1.22 -0.82 -12.92
CA GLU A 106 -0.96 0.31 -13.83
C GLU A 106 -0.59 1.59 -13.07
N THR A 107 -1.27 1.88 -11.95
CA THR A 107 -0.94 3.03 -11.10
C THR A 107 0.47 2.92 -10.53
N LEU A 108 0.86 1.74 -10.04
CA LEU A 108 2.19 1.50 -9.50
C LEU A 108 3.30 1.60 -10.58
N GLU A 109 3.04 1.16 -11.81
CA GLU A 109 3.97 1.32 -12.92
C GLU A 109 4.21 2.81 -13.25
N GLU A 110 3.18 3.62 -13.25
CA GLU A 110 3.30 5.06 -13.45
C GLU A 110 4.04 5.76 -12.30
N GLU A 111 3.76 5.39 -11.06
CA GLU A 111 4.49 5.90 -9.89
C GLU A 111 5.97 5.53 -9.97
N ALA A 112 6.29 4.31 -10.39
CA ALA A 112 7.66 3.86 -10.60
C ALA A 112 8.36 4.65 -11.71
N ALA A 113 7.67 4.93 -12.82
CA ALA A 113 8.21 5.74 -13.92
C ALA A 113 8.47 7.19 -13.48
N LEU A 114 7.57 7.80 -12.71
CA LEU A 114 7.78 9.13 -12.15
C LEU A 114 8.95 9.15 -11.16
N LEU A 115 9.05 8.16 -10.29
CA LEU A 115 10.16 8.05 -9.35
C LEU A 115 11.50 7.95 -10.09
N GLU A 116 11.56 7.17 -11.16
CA GLU A 116 12.76 7.07 -12.00
C GLU A 116 13.11 8.41 -12.68
N SER A 117 12.13 9.16 -13.19
CA SER A 117 12.36 10.50 -13.73
C SER A 117 12.91 11.46 -12.68
N ARG A 118 12.40 11.41 -11.44
CA ARG A 118 12.92 12.18 -10.31
C ARG A 118 14.37 11.82 -9.99
N ARG A 119 14.69 10.53 -9.93
CA ARG A 119 16.06 10.04 -9.67
C ARG A 119 17.04 10.54 -10.73
N ARG A 120 16.67 10.46 -12.02
CA ARG A 120 17.51 10.94 -13.13
C ARG A 120 17.75 12.43 -13.06
N TYR A 121 16.73 13.21 -12.74
CA TYR A 121 16.90 14.66 -12.57
C TYR A 121 17.80 15.00 -11.39
N VAL A 122 17.64 14.34 -10.24
CA VAL A 122 18.54 14.52 -9.08
C VAL A 122 19.98 14.18 -9.43
N ALA A 123 20.23 13.07 -10.12
CA ALA A 123 21.56 12.68 -10.55
C ALA A 123 22.20 13.73 -11.49
N ALA A 124 21.44 14.26 -12.45
CA ALA A 124 21.90 15.32 -13.34
C ALA A 124 22.23 16.62 -12.56
N LYS A 125 21.44 16.97 -11.54
CA LYS A 125 21.73 18.10 -10.65
C LYS A 125 22.99 17.89 -9.80
N VAL A 126 23.21 16.70 -9.30
CA VAL A 126 24.45 16.38 -8.58
C VAL A 126 25.67 16.55 -9.49
N ALA A 127 25.62 15.99 -10.70
CA ALA A 127 26.73 16.12 -11.67
C ALA A 127 27.00 17.60 -12.02
N TYR A 128 25.96 18.40 -12.24
CA TYR A 128 26.08 19.85 -12.48
C TYR A 128 26.83 20.55 -11.33
N TRP A 129 26.41 20.34 -10.10
CA TRP A 129 27.03 21.00 -8.95
C TRP A 129 28.43 20.51 -8.67
N GLN A 130 28.74 19.25 -8.95
CA GLN A 130 30.11 18.71 -8.86
C GLN A 130 31.03 19.37 -9.90
N ALA A 131 30.56 19.61 -11.14
CA ALA A 131 31.33 20.33 -12.14
C ALA A 131 31.56 21.79 -11.74
N VAL A 132 30.56 22.47 -11.13
CA VAL A 132 30.73 23.81 -10.55
C VAL A 132 31.80 23.82 -9.46
N GLU A 133 31.74 22.88 -8.53
CA GLU A 133 32.68 22.76 -7.41
C GLU A 133 34.12 22.51 -7.91
N ALA A 134 34.28 21.70 -8.95
CA ALA A 134 35.56 21.40 -9.57
C ALA A 134 36.12 22.52 -10.45
N GLY A 135 35.30 23.52 -10.82
CA GLY A 135 35.67 24.59 -11.76
C GLY A 135 35.87 24.09 -13.20
N ASP A 136 35.37 22.91 -13.54
CA ASP A 136 35.52 22.27 -14.85
C ASP A 136 34.46 22.79 -15.83
N GLN A 137 34.85 23.75 -16.68
CA GLN A 137 33.96 24.40 -17.62
C GLN A 137 33.46 23.47 -18.74
N GLU A 138 34.24 22.48 -19.13
CA GLU A 138 33.83 21.52 -20.19
C GLU A 138 32.75 20.57 -19.67
N THR A 139 32.99 19.97 -18.50
CA THR A 139 32.00 19.11 -17.82
C THR A 139 30.76 19.89 -17.42
N LEU A 140 30.92 21.17 -17.01
CA LEU A 140 29.79 22.03 -16.61
C LEU A 140 28.79 22.24 -17.76
N ALA A 141 29.25 22.50 -18.98
CA ALA A 141 28.39 22.74 -20.13
C ALA A 141 27.55 21.48 -20.47
N SER A 142 28.16 20.31 -20.48
CA SER A 142 27.47 19.04 -20.71
C SER A 142 26.49 18.66 -19.60
N ALA A 143 26.87 18.89 -18.35
CA ALA A 143 26.02 18.64 -17.19
C ALA A 143 24.81 19.58 -17.12
N ASP A 144 24.95 20.84 -17.55
CA ASP A 144 23.86 21.82 -17.66
C ASP A 144 22.84 21.39 -18.71
N GLU A 145 23.29 20.96 -19.89
CA GLU A 145 22.41 20.47 -20.95
C GLU A 145 21.63 19.21 -20.49
N GLU A 146 22.30 18.23 -19.88
CA GLU A 146 21.67 17.03 -19.34
C GLU A 146 20.65 17.41 -18.25
N SER A 147 20.99 18.32 -17.36
CA SER A 147 20.07 18.80 -16.31
C SER A 147 18.81 19.45 -16.90
N ARG A 148 18.94 20.24 -17.97
CA ARG A 148 17.78 20.83 -18.67
C ARG A 148 16.90 19.76 -19.30
N ARG A 149 17.51 18.76 -19.97
CA ARG A 149 16.78 17.65 -20.57
C ARG A 149 16.00 16.87 -19.53
N ARG A 150 16.63 16.46 -18.43
CA ARG A 150 15.96 15.72 -17.34
C ARG A 150 14.88 16.55 -16.63
N SER A 151 15.04 17.86 -16.57
CA SER A 151 14.01 18.77 -16.08
C SER A 151 12.76 18.77 -16.99
N ALA A 152 12.94 18.71 -18.30
CA ALA A 152 11.83 18.62 -19.25
C ALA A 152 11.10 17.27 -19.12
N ASP A 153 11.85 16.17 -19.08
CA ASP A 153 11.30 14.80 -18.89
C ASP A 153 10.48 14.71 -17.61
N LEU A 154 11.00 15.25 -16.50
CA LEU A 154 10.31 15.24 -15.20
C LEU A 154 9.02 16.07 -15.25
N ARG A 155 9.04 17.26 -15.86
CA ARG A 155 7.81 18.08 -15.99
C ARG A 155 6.74 17.36 -16.79
N GLN A 156 7.13 16.66 -17.86
CA GLN A 156 6.20 15.89 -18.67
C GLN A 156 5.59 14.72 -17.86
N ALA A 157 6.42 13.99 -17.11
CA ALA A 157 5.94 12.88 -16.26
C ALA A 157 4.97 13.38 -15.19
N ILE A 158 5.25 14.51 -14.53
CA ILE A 158 4.35 15.14 -13.54
C ILE A 158 3.02 15.51 -14.19
N HIS A 159 3.06 16.13 -15.38
CA HIS A 159 1.84 16.56 -16.08
C HIS A 159 0.95 15.37 -16.47
N THR A 160 1.54 14.27 -16.94
CA THR A 160 0.82 13.05 -17.29
C THR A 160 0.07 12.48 -16.07
N MET A 161 0.74 12.38 -14.92
CA MET A 161 0.12 11.90 -13.68
C MET A 161 -0.99 12.83 -13.16
N SER A 162 -0.82 14.15 -13.27
CA SER A 162 -1.85 15.10 -12.82
C SER A 162 -3.13 14.97 -13.62
N LYS A 163 -3.02 14.85 -14.95
CA LYS A 163 -4.19 14.65 -15.82
C LYS A 163 -4.97 13.37 -15.54
N ARG A 164 -4.27 12.30 -15.20
CA ARG A 164 -4.94 11.04 -14.84
C ARG A 164 -5.75 11.18 -13.57
N LYS A 165 -5.19 11.78 -12.52
CA LYS A 165 -5.90 11.99 -11.24
C LYS A 165 -7.16 12.85 -11.43
N GLU A 166 -7.10 13.89 -12.27
CA GLU A 166 -8.26 14.71 -12.58
C GLU A 166 -9.37 13.92 -13.29
N ASN A 167 -9.00 12.97 -14.17
CA ASN A 167 -9.98 12.10 -14.84
C ASN A 167 -10.60 11.09 -13.87
N GLU A 168 -9.82 10.49 -12.98
CA GLU A 168 -10.30 9.54 -11.97
C GLU A 168 -11.25 10.20 -10.96
N ASP A 169 -10.99 11.44 -10.56
CA ASP A 169 -11.86 12.22 -9.66
C ASP A 169 -13.15 12.71 -10.36
N SER A 170 -13.19 12.75 -11.69
CA SER A 170 -14.36 13.21 -12.47
C SER A 170 -15.35 12.09 -12.77
N ASP A 171 -14.96 10.83 -12.62
CA ASP A 171 -15.79 9.64 -12.87
C ASP A 171 -16.51 9.12 -11.60
N ILE A 172 -16.41 9.85 -10.47
CA ILE A 172 -17.06 9.55 -9.19
C ILE A 172 -18.27 10.49 -8.98
#